data_90b4fd20dfbe52ac21d534f48f72c936
#
_entry.id   90b4fd20dfbe52ac21d534f48f72c936
#
_cell.length_a   1.000
_cell.length_b   1.000
_cell.length_c   1.000
_cell.angle_alpha   90.00
_cell.angle_beta   90.00
_cell.angle_gamma   90.00
#
_symmetry.space_group_name_H-M   'P 1'
#
loop_
_entity.id
_entity.type
_entity.pdbx_description
1 polymer ?
#
loop_
_entity_poly.entity_id
_entity_poly.type
_entity_poly.pdbx_seq_one_letter_code
_entity_poly.pdbx_strand_id
1 'polypeptide(L)'
;MLLPDEVIPAVFPQEIAPALRPGSAIGFGSGYSLTFGLVRPPETVDVLLVAPRMAGNTARARYLAGQGFWACVGVEADRSGRAQRRMLGLAEALGVLRAGAVEMSAATEAALDLFVEQTMGALLGMSIMVAFEIGREAGVPPEALVLEMYMSGEMEAVFQSFRETGFFRASEDHGPTAVFGGLTRTLEMDREAMAASFRAVLEDIRSGGFARRFQDEARTGYPVLDMARALMHGSSPMTDAEEHLRRLASPPPKPDRGDQSARESR
;
A
#
# COMPACT_ATOMS: atom_id res chain seq x y z
N MET A 1 -0.65 17.30 5.30
CA MET A 1 -1.97 16.67 5.51
C MET A 1 -1.76 15.17 5.54
N LEU A 2 -2.01 14.55 6.70
CA LEU A 2 -1.83 13.11 6.94
C LEU A 2 -3.03 12.52 7.72
N LEU A 3 -4.19 13.17 7.59
CA LEU A 3 -5.45 12.65 8.12
C LEU A 3 -6.04 11.63 7.13
N PRO A 4 -6.90 10.70 7.58
CA PRO A 4 -7.64 9.82 6.69
C PRO A 4 -8.52 10.61 5.71
N ASP A 5 -8.62 10.13 4.47
CA ASP A 5 -9.28 10.85 3.38
C ASP A 5 -10.76 11.17 3.64
N GLU A 6 -11.45 10.33 4.41
CA GLU A 6 -12.84 10.54 4.82
C GLU A 6 -13.01 11.60 5.90
N VAL A 7 -11.96 11.85 6.68
CA VAL A 7 -11.98 12.86 7.77
C VAL A 7 -11.66 14.26 7.24
N ILE A 8 -10.82 14.33 6.23
CA ILE A 8 -10.30 15.58 5.68
C ILE A 8 -11.42 16.56 5.27
N PRO A 9 -12.48 16.16 4.56
CA PRO A 9 -13.54 17.07 4.13
C PRO A 9 -14.27 17.79 5.26
N ALA A 10 -14.37 17.15 6.42
CA ALA A 10 -15.02 17.74 7.59
C ALA A 10 -14.08 18.69 8.36
N VAL A 11 -12.83 18.27 8.56
CA VAL A 11 -11.85 18.99 9.41
C VAL A 11 -11.20 20.14 8.66
N PHE A 12 -10.94 19.97 7.36
CA PHE A 12 -10.18 20.95 6.58
C PHE A 12 -10.81 22.35 6.58
N PRO A 13 -12.09 22.55 6.22
CA PRO A 13 -12.68 23.89 6.16
C PRO A 13 -12.86 24.55 7.54
N GLN A 14 -13.02 23.77 8.59
CA GLN A 14 -13.33 24.26 9.93
C GLN A 14 -12.09 24.59 10.75
N GLU A 15 -11.05 23.79 10.64
CA GLU A 15 -9.88 23.88 11.52
C GLU A 15 -8.59 24.21 10.77
N ILE A 16 -8.39 23.64 9.57
CA ILE A 16 -7.09 23.75 8.88
C ILE A 16 -7.03 24.98 8.01
N ALA A 17 -8.01 25.19 7.12
CA ALA A 17 -8.01 26.31 6.20
C ALA A 17 -7.94 27.68 6.92
N PRO A 18 -8.68 27.94 8.02
CA PRO A 18 -8.58 29.19 8.76
C PRO A 18 -7.22 29.42 9.45
N ALA A 19 -6.49 28.35 9.76
CA ALA A 19 -5.17 28.42 10.39
C ALA A 19 -4.03 28.68 9.39
N LEU A 20 -4.28 28.52 8.09
CA LEU A 20 -3.28 28.75 7.04
C LEU A 20 -3.04 30.23 6.81
N ARG A 21 -1.80 30.67 7.05
CA ARG A 21 -1.40 32.06 6.84
C ARG A 21 -1.06 32.33 5.37
N PRO A 22 -1.36 33.52 4.83
CA PRO A 22 -0.89 33.92 3.50
C PRO A 22 0.62 33.71 3.35
N GLY A 23 1.04 33.11 2.22
CA GLY A 23 2.43 32.81 1.93
C GLY A 23 2.98 31.56 2.64
N SER A 24 2.18 30.85 3.45
CA SER A 24 2.53 29.53 3.98
C SER A 24 2.41 28.44 2.91
N ALA A 25 2.74 27.20 3.25
CA ALA A 25 2.55 26.03 2.40
C ALA A 25 1.79 24.96 3.14
N ILE A 26 0.98 24.18 2.41
CA ILE A 26 0.37 22.96 2.89
C ILE A 26 0.84 21.77 2.03
N GLY A 27 1.30 20.68 2.66
CA GLY A 27 1.71 19.46 1.98
C GLY A 27 0.69 18.34 2.18
N PHE A 28 0.41 17.61 1.11
CA PHE A 28 -0.47 16.43 1.11
C PHE A 28 0.36 15.17 0.94
N GLY A 29 0.03 14.13 1.72
CA GLY A 29 0.62 12.80 1.63
C GLY A 29 -0.06 11.88 0.59
N SER A 30 -1.14 12.35 -0.03
CA SER A 30 -1.89 11.72 -1.11
C SER A 30 -2.55 12.80 -1.95
N GLY A 31 -2.69 12.57 -3.23
CA GLY A 31 -3.40 13.46 -4.16
C GLY A 31 -4.92 13.36 -4.10
N TYR A 32 -5.46 12.38 -3.38
CA TYR A 32 -6.88 12.02 -3.37
C TYR A 32 -7.80 13.22 -3.07
N SER A 33 -7.63 13.85 -1.92
CA SER A 33 -8.52 14.93 -1.48
C SER A 33 -8.49 16.17 -2.39
N LEU A 34 -7.33 16.46 -2.99
CA LEU A 34 -7.18 17.55 -3.97
C LEU A 34 -7.87 17.18 -5.29
N THR A 35 -7.60 15.98 -5.80
CA THR A 35 -8.08 15.51 -7.10
C THR A 35 -9.60 15.45 -7.18
N PHE A 36 -10.23 14.96 -6.11
CA PHE A 36 -11.68 14.80 -6.09
C PHE A 36 -12.43 16.00 -5.49
N GLY A 37 -11.73 17.13 -5.31
CA GLY A 37 -12.34 18.38 -4.87
C GLY A 37 -12.89 18.34 -3.44
N LEU A 38 -12.40 17.44 -2.62
CA LEU A 38 -12.82 17.27 -1.21
C LEU A 38 -12.27 18.41 -0.33
N VAL A 39 -11.21 19.06 -0.77
CA VAL A 39 -10.62 20.23 -0.12
C VAL A 39 -10.31 21.31 -1.14
N ARG A 40 -10.36 22.56 -0.67
CA ARG A 40 -9.96 23.74 -1.44
C ARG A 40 -9.02 24.58 -0.61
N PRO A 41 -7.69 24.42 -0.77
CA PRO A 41 -6.72 25.26 -0.08
C PRO A 41 -6.91 26.75 -0.46
N PRO A 42 -6.66 27.69 0.47
CA PRO A 42 -6.73 29.12 0.18
C PRO A 42 -5.79 29.50 -0.97
N GLU A 43 -6.21 30.44 -1.81
CA GLU A 43 -5.41 30.95 -2.94
C GLU A 43 -4.13 31.69 -2.53
N THR A 44 -3.90 31.85 -1.24
CA THR A 44 -2.75 32.55 -0.67
C THR A 44 -1.64 31.64 -0.21
N VAL A 45 -1.79 30.30 -0.36
CA VAL A 45 -0.83 29.30 0.12
C VAL A 45 -0.29 28.44 -1.00
N ASP A 46 0.95 27.97 -0.86
CA ASP A 46 1.49 26.94 -1.74
C ASP A 46 0.87 25.59 -1.41
N VAL A 47 0.61 24.78 -2.45
CA VAL A 47 0.06 23.43 -2.29
C VAL A 47 1.05 22.42 -2.84
N LEU A 48 1.53 21.54 -1.97
CA LEU A 48 2.59 20.58 -2.25
C LEU A 48 2.07 19.17 -2.13
N LEU A 49 2.59 18.28 -2.97
CA LEU A 49 2.39 16.84 -2.88
C LEU A 49 3.71 16.18 -2.47
N VAL A 50 3.70 15.33 -1.45
CA VAL A 50 4.78 14.39 -1.11
C VAL A 50 4.11 13.09 -0.66
N ALA A 51 3.88 12.19 -1.59
CA ALA A 51 3.10 10.96 -1.42
C ALA A 51 4.01 9.74 -1.38
N PRO A 52 4.28 9.15 -0.19
CA PRO A 52 5.10 7.95 -0.05
C PRO A 52 4.52 6.76 -0.83
N ARG A 53 5.41 5.98 -1.48
CA ARG A 53 5.03 4.74 -2.19
C ARG A 53 5.15 3.51 -1.29
N MET A 54 4.65 3.64 -0.06
CA MET A 54 4.56 2.57 0.94
C MET A 54 3.69 3.00 2.11
N ALA A 55 3.28 2.03 2.92
CA ALA A 55 2.53 2.28 4.16
C ALA A 55 3.31 3.15 5.14
N GLY A 56 2.61 4.00 5.90
CA GLY A 56 3.20 5.00 6.77
C GLY A 56 4.12 4.42 7.87
N ASN A 57 3.79 3.25 8.41
CA ASN A 57 4.64 2.53 9.38
C ASN A 57 5.97 2.10 8.76
N THR A 58 5.95 1.59 7.52
CA THR A 58 7.15 1.18 6.76
C THR A 58 8.00 2.41 6.40
N ALA A 59 7.37 3.49 5.94
CA ALA A 59 8.06 4.74 5.66
C ALA A 59 8.77 5.29 6.89
N ARG A 60 8.11 5.26 8.06
CA ARG A 60 8.71 5.65 9.34
C ARG A 60 9.88 4.76 9.75
N ALA A 61 9.74 3.44 9.62
CA ALA A 61 10.83 2.51 9.92
C ALA A 61 12.07 2.78 9.06
N ARG A 62 11.88 2.98 7.76
CA ARG A 62 12.98 3.35 6.84
C ARG A 62 13.59 4.71 7.14
N TYR A 63 12.78 5.70 7.50
CA TYR A 63 13.27 7.00 7.95
C TYR A 63 14.21 6.86 9.15
N LEU A 64 13.77 6.14 10.19
CA LEU A 64 14.55 5.89 11.40
C LEU A 64 15.84 5.10 11.13
N ALA A 65 15.80 4.19 10.16
CA ALA A 65 16.98 3.43 9.70
C ALA A 65 17.91 4.24 8.75
N GLY A 66 17.56 5.48 8.42
CA GLY A 66 18.34 6.31 7.50
C GLY A 66 18.32 5.89 6.03
N GLN A 67 17.45 4.93 5.65
CA GLN A 67 17.39 4.36 4.31
C GLN A 67 16.62 5.22 3.30
N GLY A 68 15.67 6.04 3.78
CA GLY A 68 14.75 6.76 2.91
C GLY A 68 13.70 5.86 2.24
N PHE A 69 12.82 6.47 1.45
CA PHE A 69 11.75 5.78 0.73
C PHE A 69 11.36 6.54 -0.54
N TRP A 70 10.85 5.82 -1.54
CA TRP A 70 10.33 6.42 -2.77
C TRP A 70 9.04 7.17 -2.53
N ALA A 71 8.87 8.31 -3.20
CA ALA A 71 7.64 9.10 -3.17
C ALA A 71 7.31 9.70 -4.54
N CYS A 72 6.02 9.96 -4.76
CA CYS A 72 5.57 10.91 -5.78
C CYS A 72 5.57 12.31 -5.18
N VAL A 73 6.07 13.29 -5.92
CA VAL A 73 6.17 14.67 -5.45
C VAL A 73 5.58 15.61 -6.50
N GLY A 74 5.07 16.75 -6.07
CA GLY A 74 4.50 17.74 -6.99
C GLY A 74 4.19 19.07 -6.35
N VAL A 75 3.96 20.07 -7.21
CA VAL A 75 3.49 21.41 -6.83
C VAL A 75 2.15 21.62 -7.50
N GLU A 76 1.07 21.71 -6.71
CA GLU A 76 -0.28 21.94 -7.21
C GLU A 76 -0.61 23.45 -7.28
N ALA A 77 0.00 24.24 -6.41
CA ALA A 77 -0.07 25.70 -6.49
C ALA A 77 1.21 26.33 -5.96
N ASP A 78 1.77 27.27 -6.74
CA ASP A 78 2.88 28.14 -6.32
C ASP A 78 2.40 29.58 -6.22
N ARG A 79 2.09 30.03 -5.00
CA ARG A 79 1.64 31.39 -4.72
C ARG A 79 2.77 32.30 -4.22
N SER A 80 3.84 31.66 -3.72
CA SER A 80 4.99 32.40 -3.17
C SER A 80 6.17 32.52 -4.14
N GLY A 81 6.16 31.83 -5.29
CA GLY A 81 7.32 31.66 -6.18
C GLY A 81 8.41 30.75 -5.59
N ARG A 82 8.08 29.97 -4.54
CA ARG A 82 9.04 29.12 -3.81
C ARG A 82 8.52 27.70 -3.55
N ALA A 83 7.37 27.32 -4.12
CA ALA A 83 6.73 26.05 -3.84
C ALA A 83 7.63 24.86 -4.20
N GLN A 84 8.31 24.89 -5.35
CA GLN A 84 9.25 23.84 -5.76
C GLN A 84 10.37 23.64 -4.72
N ARG A 85 10.97 24.74 -4.26
CA ARG A 85 12.03 24.67 -3.25
C ARG A 85 11.50 24.12 -1.91
N ARG A 86 10.28 24.50 -1.53
CA ARG A 86 9.63 24.00 -0.31
C ARG A 86 9.32 22.49 -0.41
N MET A 87 8.81 22.06 -1.56
CA MET A 87 8.51 20.66 -1.83
C MET A 87 9.79 19.80 -1.73
N LEU A 88 10.87 20.23 -2.38
CA LEU A 88 12.16 19.54 -2.30
C LEU A 88 12.72 19.51 -0.88
N GLY A 89 12.65 20.64 -0.15
CA GLY A 89 13.08 20.70 1.25
C GLY A 89 12.26 19.78 2.17
N LEU A 90 10.95 19.67 1.94
CA LEU A 90 10.09 18.72 2.65
C LEU A 90 10.46 17.26 2.31
N ALA A 91 10.66 16.95 1.03
CA ALA A 91 11.06 15.61 0.58
C ALA A 91 12.44 15.21 1.14
N GLU A 92 13.38 16.14 1.21
CA GLU A 92 14.70 15.93 1.84
C GLU A 92 14.56 15.65 3.34
N ALA A 93 13.82 16.50 4.06
CA ALA A 93 13.61 16.36 5.50
C ALA A 93 12.93 15.03 5.87
N LEU A 94 12.05 14.52 5.02
CA LEU A 94 11.40 13.21 5.17
C LEU A 94 12.29 12.04 4.74
N GLY A 95 13.46 12.29 4.18
CA GLY A 95 14.37 11.25 3.69
C GLY A 95 14.01 10.67 2.32
N VAL A 96 13.02 11.22 1.63
CA VAL A 96 12.60 10.80 0.28
C VAL A 96 13.76 10.85 -0.70
N LEU A 97 14.54 11.95 -0.70
CA LEU A 97 15.62 12.15 -1.66
C LEU A 97 16.81 11.18 -1.49
N ARG A 98 16.85 10.41 -0.40
CA ARG A 98 17.83 9.32 -0.23
C ARG A 98 17.49 8.11 -1.07
N ALA A 99 16.23 7.85 -1.36
CA ALA A 99 15.78 6.75 -2.21
C ALA A 99 15.45 7.24 -3.62
N GLY A 100 14.67 8.30 -3.73
CA GLY A 100 14.26 8.92 -4.97
C GLY A 100 12.83 9.41 -4.97
N ALA A 101 12.52 10.28 -5.95
CA ALA A 101 11.18 10.82 -6.15
C ALA A 101 10.83 10.87 -7.65
N VAL A 102 9.53 10.75 -7.93
CA VAL A 102 8.98 10.96 -9.28
C VAL A 102 8.04 12.15 -9.22
N GLU A 103 8.27 13.15 -10.08
CA GLU A 103 7.42 14.33 -10.11
C GLU A 103 6.14 14.08 -10.93
N MET A 104 5.00 14.40 -10.35
CA MET A 104 3.69 14.32 -11.00
C MET A 104 2.64 15.17 -10.28
N SER A 105 1.50 15.41 -10.96
CA SER A 105 0.35 16.10 -10.34
C SER A 105 -0.38 15.20 -9.34
N ALA A 106 -1.12 15.84 -8.41
CA ALA A 106 -2.00 15.14 -7.48
C ALA A 106 -3.02 14.26 -8.20
N ALA A 107 -3.55 14.72 -9.35
CA ALA A 107 -4.49 13.94 -10.15
C ALA A 107 -3.86 12.67 -10.74
N THR A 108 -2.62 12.76 -11.20
CA THR A 108 -1.90 11.59 -11.71
C THR A 108 -1.55 10.62 -10.58
N GLU A 109 -1.13 11.15 -9.45
CA GLU A 109 -0.78 10.37 -8.27
C GLU A 109 -1.99 9.60 -7.72
N ALA A 110 -3.12 10.28 -7.52
CA ALA A 110 -4.34 9.64 -7.04
C ALA A 110 -4.86 8.56 -8.00
N ALA A 111 -4.80 8.84 -9.32
CA ALA A 111 -5.19 7.85 -10.32
C ALA A 111 -4.24 6.64 -10.33
N LEU A 112 -2.93 6.85 -10.21
CA LEU A 112 -1.92 5.79 -10.16
C LEU A 112 -2.12 4.89 -8.94
N ASP A 113 -2.25 5.49 -7.77
CA ASP A 113 -2.37 4.80 -6.50
C ASP A 113 -3.60 3.89 -6.47
N LEU A 114 -4.76 4.49 -6.67
CA LEU A 114 -6.04 3.76 -6.71
C LEU A 114 -6.10 2.71 -7.83
N PHE A 115 -5.52 3.00 -9.00
CA PHE A 115 -5.52 2.07 -10.12
C PHE A 115 -4.73 0.80 -9.81
N VAL A 116 -3.52 0.93 -9.29
CA VAL A 116 -2.68 -0.23 -8.94
C VAL A 116 -3.30 -1.05 -7.83
N GLU A 117 -3.86 -0.41 -6.80
CA GLU A 117 -4.53 -1.10 -5.71
C GLU A 117 -5.78 -1.87 -6.18
N GLN A 118 -6.63 -1.23 -7.01
CA GLN A 118 -7.89 -1.81 -7.46
C GLN A 118 -7.76 -2.76 -8.65
N THR A 119 -6.59 -2.86 -9.26
CA THR A 119 -6.31 -3.81 -10.35
C THR A 119 -5.34 -4.88 -9.90
N MET A 120 -4.06 -4.59 -9.87
CA MET A 120 -3.02 -5.56 -9.51
C MET A 120 -3.20 -6.12 -8.09
N GLY A 121 -3.49 -5.26 -7.11
CA GLY A 121 -3.73 -5.68 -5.73
C GLY A 121 -4.96 -6.59 -5.60
N ALA A 122 -6.08 -6.20 -6.21
CA ALA A 122 -7.30 -7.01 -6.21
C ALA A 122 -7.11 -8.36 -6.93
N LEU A 123 -6.40 -8.37 -8.07
CA LEU A 123 -6.12 -9.60 -8.81
C LEU A 123 -5.21 -10.55 -8.03
N LEU A 124 -4.18 -10.03 -7.36
CA LEU A 124 -3.31 -10.82 -6.50
C LEU A 124 -4.09 -11.45 -5.35
N GLY A 125 -4.93 -10.67 -4.65
CA GLY A 125 -5.77 -11.19 -3.57
C GLY A 125 -6.72 -12.29 -4.05
N MET A 126 -7.40 -12.08 -5.18
CA MET A 126 -8.28 -13.10 -5.77
C MET A 126 -7.51 -14.36 -6.17
N SER A 127 -6.32 -14.22 -6.76
CA SER A 127 -5.48 -15.35 -7.16
C SER A 127 -5.06 -16.20 -5.96
N ILE A 128 -4.68 -15.57 -4.84
CA ILE A 128 -4.33 -16.26 -3.59
C ILE A 128 -5.53 -17.06 -3.07
N MET A 129 -6.71 -16.44 -2.99
CA MET A 129 -7.92 -17.09 -2.46
C MET A 129 -8.31 -18.30 -3.32
N VAL A 130 -8.39 -18.13 -4.63
CA VAL A 130 -8.81 -19.20 -5.55
C VAL A 130 -7.79 -20.35 -5.59
N ALA A 131 -6.48 -20.02 -5.61
CA ALA A 131 -5.43 -21.04 -5.59
C ALA A 131 -5.46 -21.85 -4.28
N PHE A 132 -5.71 -21.20 -3.14
CA PHE A 132 -5.86 -21.86 -1.86
C PHE A 132 -7.05 -22.82 -1.84
N GLU A 133 -8.22 -22.37 -2.31
CA GLU A 133 -9.43 -23.19 -2.34
C GLU A 133 -9.25 -24.45 -3.21
N ILE A 134 -8.76 -24.29 -4.44
CA ILE A 134 -8.54 -25.38 -5.37
C ILE A 134 -7.46 -26.34 -4.86
N GLY A 135 -6.35 -25.80 -4.33
CA GLY A 135 -5.30 -26.64 -3.74
C GLY A 135 -5.80 -27.47 -2.56
N ARG A 136 -6.60 -26.89 -1.70
CA ARG A 136 -7.23 -27.58 -0.56
C ARG A 136 -8.21 -28.66 -1.03
N GLU A 137 -9.03 -28.38 -2.03
CA GLU A 137 -9.94 -29.36 -2.64
C GLU A 137 -9.17 -30.54 -3.25
N ALA A 138 -7.98 -30.28 -3.78
CA ALA A 138 -7.08 -31.33 -4.30
C ALA A 138 -6.33 -32.10 -3.20
N GLY A 139 -6.56 -31.79 -1.92
CA GLY A 139 -5.97 -32.50 -0.78
C GLY A 139 -4.59 -31.98 -0.37
N VAL A 140 -4.15 -30.81 -0.86
CA VAL A 140 -2.91 -30.18 -0.38
C VAL A 140 -3.14 -29.63 1.04
N PRO A 141 -2.23 -29.88 2.01
CA PRO A 141 -2.35 -29.33 3.36
C PRO A 141 -2.44 -27.79 3.33
N PRO A 142 -3.39 -27.18 4.06
CA PRO A 142 -3.55 -25.73 4.11
C PRO A 142 -2.27 -24.97 4.47
N GLU A 143 -1.47 -25.48 5.41
CA GLU A 143 -0.20 -24.89 5.81
C GLU A 143 0.82 -24.87 4.66
N ALA A 144 0.86 -25.91 3.84
CA ALA A 144 1.75 -25.96 2.69
C ALA A 144 1.36 -24.93 1.63
N LEU A 145 0.05 -24.73 1.39
CA LEU A 145 -0.46 -23.71 0.47
C LEU A 145 -0.10 -22.31 0.94
N VAL A 146 -0.36 -21.98 2.19
CA VAL A 146 -0.06 -20.66 2.75
C VAL A 146 1.45 -20.39 2.77
N LEU A 147 2.25 -21.41 3.14
CA LEU A 147 3.71 -21.32 3.13
C LEU A 147 4.25 -21.02 1.73
N GLU A 148 3.80 -21.78 0.73
CA GLU A 148 4.23 -21.63 -0.67
C GLU A 148 3.83 -20.28 -1.26
N MET A 149 2.59 -19.84 -1.00
CA MET A 149 2.07 -18.63 -1.61
C MET A 149 2.70 -17.33 -1.08
N TYR A 150 2.98 -17.22 0.24
CA TYR A 150 3.45 -15.95 0.81
C TYR A 150 4.14 -16.01 2.18
N MET A 151 4.13 -17.12 2.92
CA MET A 151 4.74 -17.16 4.26
C MET A 151 6.19 -17.67 4.28
N SER A 152 6.70 -18.23 3.18
CA SER A 152 8.10 -18.65 3.07
C SER A 152 9.09 -17.49 2.94
N GLY A 153 8.63 -16.32 2.51
CA GLY A 153 9.49 -15.19 2.14
C GLY A 153 9.95 -15.23 0.67
N GLU A 154 9.57 -16.25 -0.10
CA GLU A 154 9.94 -16.35 -1.52
C GLU A 154 9.36 -15.23 -2.36
N MET A 155 8.07 -14.88 -2.16
CA MET A 155 7.45 -13.77 -2.88
C MET A 155 8.13 -12.43 -2.58
N GLU A 156 8.61 -12.21 -1.36
CA GLU A 156 9.40 -11.03 -1.01
C GLU A 156 10.70 -10.99 -1.81
N ALA A 157 11.40 -12.13 -1.94
CA ALA A 157 12.62 -12.24 -2.74
C ALA A 157 12.35 -12.02 -4.24
N VAL A 158 11.24 -12.55 -4.75
CA VAL A 158 10.79 -12.32 -6.15
C VAL A 158 10.56 -10.84 -6.42
N PHE A 159 9.81 -10.14 -5.56
CA PHE A 159 9.60 -8.69 -5.72
C PHE A 159 10.88 -7.88 -5.52
N GLN A 160 11.81 -8.37 -4.69
CA GLN A 160 13.13 -7.77 -4.57
C GLN A 160 13.91 -7.91 -5.88
N SER A 161 13.92 -9.09 -6.50
CA SER A 161 14.55 -9.32 -7.81
C SER A 161 13.92 -8.43 -8.90
N PHE A 162 12.59 -8.28 -8.93
CA PHE A 162 11.93 -7.33 -9.86
C PHE A 162 12.49 -5.90 -9.73
N ARG A 163 12.72 -5.44 -8.51
CA ARG A 163 13.28 -4.12 -8.24
C ARG A 163 14.74 -4.00 -8.66
N GLU A 164 15.53 -5.04 -8.51
CA GLU A 164 16.99 -5.01 -8.73
C GLU A 164 17.37 -5.29 -10.18
N THR A 165 16.71 -6.24 -10.82
CA THR A 165 17.05 -6.70 -12.18
C THR A 165 16.00 -6.35 -13.24
N GLY A 166 14.77 -6.04 -12.81
CA GLY A 166 13.62 -5.76 -13.67
C GLY A 166 12.69 -6.96 -13.86
N PHE A 167 11.41 -6.68 -14.04
CA PHE A 167 10.35 -7.69 -14.07
C PHE A 167 10.61 -8.88 -15.01
N PHE A 168 10.99 -8.61 -16.25
CA PHE A 168 11.23 -9.68 -17.23
C PHE A 168 12.52 -10.47 -16.97
N ARG A 169 13.58 -9.81 -16.50
CA ARG A 169 14.85 -10.50 -16.23
C ARG A 169 14.78 -11.37 -15.00
N ALA A 170 14.10 -10.92 -13.98
CA ALA A 170 13.93 -11.66 -12.74
C ALA A 170 13.17 -13.00 -12.94
N SER A 171 12.36 -13.11 -14.00
CA SER A 171 11.70 -14.40 -14.30
C SER A 171 12.69 -15.51 -14.70
N GLU A 172 13.91 -15.16 -15.11
CA GLU A 172 14.96 -16.13 -15.44
C GLU A 172 15.72 -16.67 -14.21
N ASP A 173 15.52 -16.08 -13.05
CA ASP A 173 16.10 -16.55 -11.77
C ASP A 173 15.52 -17.91 -11.35
N HIS A 174 14.38 -18.30 -11.93
CA HIS A 174 13.74 -19.60 -11.70
C HIS A 174 14.18 -20.63 -12.73
N GLY A 175 14.14 -21.92 -12.35
CA GLY A 175 14.48 -23.01 -13.27
C GLY A 175 13.51 -23.11 -14.47
N PRO A 176 13.94 -23.76 -15.57
CA PRO A 176 13.18 -23.80 -16.82
C PRO A 176 11.75 -24.31 -16.69
N THR A 177 11.49 -25.21 -15.74
CA THR A 177 10.15 -25.74 -15.48
C THR A 177 9.19 -24.67 -15.00
N ALA A 178 9.61 -23.84 -14.06
CA ALA A 178 8.80 -22.75 -13.51
C ALA A 178 8.58 -21.66 -14.57
N VAL A 179 9.63 -21.26 -15.28
CA VAL A 179 9.55 -20.26 -16.35
C VAL A 179 8.59 -20.73 -17.46
N PHE A 180 8.72 -21.99 -17.92
CA PHE A 180 7.85 -22.56 -18.94
C PHE A 180 6.39 -22.59 -18.48
N GLY A 181 6.14 -23.09 -17.25
CA GLY A 181 4.79 -23.19 -16.70
C GLY A 181 4.13 -21.80 -16.54
N GLY A 182 4.82 -20.84 -15.93
CA GLY A 182 4.32 -19.49 -15.75
C GLY A 182 4.06 -18.76 -17.06
N LEU A 183 5.02 -18.82 -18.00
CA LEU A 183 4.89 -18.14 -19.29
C LEU A 183 3.73 -18.71 -20.13
N THR A 184 3.64 -20.04 -20.25
CA THR A 184 2.56 -20.67 -21.04
C THR A 184 1.19 -20.34 -20.47
N ARG A 185 1.01 -20.38 -19.16
CA ARG A 185 -0.26 -19.98 -18.51
C ARG A 185 -0.57 -18.49 -18.71
N THR A 186 0.42 -17.62 -18.64
CA THR A 186 0.23 -16.20 -18.91
C THR A 186 -0.25 -15.95 -20.36
N LEU A 187 0.29 -16.69 -21.33
CA LEU A 187 -0.13 -16.59 -22.73
C LEU A 187 -1.54 -17.13 -23.01
N GLU A 188 -2.04 -18.04 -22.17
CA GLU A 188 -3.41 -18.57 -22.26
C GLU A 188 -4.47 -17.63 -21.64
N MET A 189 -4.05 -16.64 -20.82
CA MET A 189 -4.98 -15.70 -20.20
C MET A 189 -5.62 -14.77 -21.23
N ASP A 190 -6.91 -14.46 -21.05
CA ASP A 190 -7.60 -13.48 -21.86
C ASP A 190 -7.14 -12.05 -21.50
N ARG A 191 -6.09 -11.63 -22.20
CA ARG A 191 -5.49 -10.29 -22.02
C ARG A 191 -6.47 -9.16 -22.35
N GLU A 192 -7.34 -9.35 -23.35
CA GLU A 192 -8.28 -8.30 -23.78
C GLU A 192 -9.41 -8.11 -22.77
N ALA A 193 -9.96 -9.18 -22.21
CA ALA A 193 -10.94 -9.11 -21.14
C ALA A 193 -10.34 -8.44 -19.89
N MET A 194 -9.11 -8.80 -19.50
CA MET A 194 -8.41 -8.16 -18.40
C MET A 194 -8.16 -6.67 -18.66
N ALA A 195 -7.69 -6.32 -19.85
CA ALA A 195 -7.44 -4.93 -20.22
C ALA A 195 -8.73 -4.10 -20.24
N ALA A 196 -9.85 -4.66 -20.68
CA ALA A 196 -11.15 -4.00 -20.65
C ALA A 196 -11.60 -3.72 -19.21
N SER A 197 -11.44 -4.70 -18.31
CA SER A 197 -11.74 -4.52 -16.88
C SER A 197 -10.87 -3.41 -16.26
N PHE A 198 -9.57 -3.42 -16.53
CA PHE A 198 -8.65 -2.41 -15.98
C PHE A 198 -8.94 -1.00 -16.51
N ARG A 199 -9.31 -0.87 -17.81
CA ARG A 199 -9.75 0.42 -18.37
C ARG A 199 -11.01 0.93 -17.67
N ALA A 200 -11.98 0.06 -17.39
CA ALA A 200 -13.20 0.44 -16.66
C ALA A 200 -12.90 0.94 -15.24
N VAL A 201 -12.00 0.27 -14.53
CA VAL A 201 -11.55 0.73 -13.20
C VAL A 201 -10.88 2.11 -13.29
N LEU A 202 -9.97 2.31 -14.26
CA LEU A 202 -9.29 3.60 -14.43
C LEU A 202 -10.26 4.73 -14.77
N GLU A 203 -11.24 4.47 -15.63
CA GLU A 203 -12.28 5.44 -15.99
C GLU A 203 -13.16 5.81 -14.78
N ASP A 204 -13.57 4.81 -14.01
CA ASP A 204 -14.36 5.04 -12.78
C ASP A 204 -13.59 5.88 -11.74
N ILE A 205 -12.28 5.65 -11.60
CA ILE A 205 -11.42 6.48 -10.75
C ILE A 205 -11.37 7.91 -11.31
N ARG A 206 -11.01 8.08 -12.57
CA ARG A 206 -10.82 9.40 -13.20
C ARG A 206 -12.08 10.25 -13.24
N SER A 207 -13.22 9.61 -13.44
CA SER A 207 -14.53 10.30 -13.42
C SER A 207 -14.99 10.66 -11.99
N GLY A 208 -14.25 10.24 -10.96
CA GLY A 208 -14.60 10.42 -9.55
C GLY A 208 -15.71 9.49 -9.08
N GLY A 209 -16.08 8.46 -9.86
CA GLY A 209 -17.09 7.48 -9.48
C GLY A 209 -16.72 6.74 -8.21
N PHE A 210 -15.50 6.23 -8.15
CA PHE A 210 -14.97 5.59 -6.93
C PHE A 210 -14.99 6.54 -5.72
N ALA A 211 -14.51 7.76 -5.87
CA ALA A 211 -14.43 8.70 -4.76
C ALA A 211 -15.82 9.05 -4.21
N ARG A 212 -16.83 9.22 -5.07
CA ARG A 212 -18.21 9.44 -4.62
C ARG A 212 -18.74 8.25 -3.82
N ARG A 213 -18.55 7.01 -4.32
CA ARG A 213 -19.00 5.80 -3.60
C ARG A 213 -18.31 5.66 -2.25
N PHE A 214 -17.01 5.93 -2.18
CA PHE A 214 -16.27 5.86 -0.92
C PHE A 214 -16.74 6.92 0.09
N GLN A 215 -17.02 8.15 -0.36
CA GLN A 215 -17.57 9.16 0.52
C GLN A 215 -19.00 8.81 1.01
N ASP A 216 -19.80 8.13 0.18
CA ASP A 216 -21.12 7.62 0.58
C ASP A 216 -20.98 6.48 1.60
N GLU A 217 -20.08 5.56 1.36
CA GLU A 217 -19.73 4.46 2.27
C GLU A 217 -19.32 5.01 3.66
N ALA A 218 -18.44 6.00 3.69
CA ALA A 218 -17.99 6.64 4.92
C ALA A 218 -19.16 7.32 5.68
N ARG A 219 -20.03 8.03 4.94
CA ARG A 219 -21.20 8.69 5.55
C ARG A 219 -22.23 7.73 6.13
N THR A 220 -22.31 6.52 5.61
CA THR A 220 -23.23 5.47 6.09
C THR A 220 -22.63 4.55 7.14
N GLY A 221 -21.40 4.80 7.59
CA GLY A 221 -20.75 4.05 8.66
C GLY A 221 -20.08 2.76 8.17
N TYR A 222 -19.61 2.73 6.93
CA TYR A 222 -18.78 1.65 6.35
C TYR A 222 -19.43 0.27 6.24
N PRO A 223 -20.70 0.12 5.81
CA PRO A 223 -21.39 -1.16 5.80
C PRO A 223 -20.68 -2.22 4.94
N VAL A 224 -20.16 -1.86 3.76
CA VAL A 224 -19.46 -2.79 2.87
C VAL A 224 -18.08 -3.15 3.44
N LEU A 225 -17.37 -2.16 3.96
CA LEU A 225 -16.05 -2.37 4.56
C LEU A 225 -16.12 -3.22 5.83
N ASP A 226 -17.14 -3.03 6.66
CA ASP A 226 -17.35 -3.83 7.86
C ASP A 226 -17.75 -5.27 7.53
N MET A 227 -18.57 -5.47 6.49
CA MET A 227 -18.87 -6.81 5.98
C MET A 227 -17.57 -7.49 5.47
N ALA A 228 -16.75 -6.79 4.71
CA ALA A 228 -15.48 -7.31 4.22
C ALA A 228 -14.52 -7.65 5.38
N ARG A 229 -14.43 -6.77 6.40
CA ARG A 229 -13.64 -7.03 7.61
C ARG A 229 -14.12 -8.26 8.37
N ALA A 230 -15.42 -8.43 8.52
CA ALA A 230 -15.98 -9.61 9.18
C ALA A 230 -15.60 -10.91 8.46
N LEU A 231 -15.59 -10.90 7.13
CA LEU A 231 -15.12 -12.04 6.33
C LEU A 231 -13.61 -12.27 6.47
N MET A 232 -12.80 -11.21 6.44
CA MET A 232 -11.34 -11.30 6.52
C MET A 232 -10.82 -11.69 7.91
N HIS A 233 -11.52 -11.30 8.97
CA HIS A 233 -11.14 -11.61 10.35
C HIS A 233 -11.83 -12.86 10.92
N GLY A 234 -12.74 -13.46 10.15
CA GLY A 234 -13.38 -14.73 10.50
C GLY A 234 -12.39 -15.88 10.50
N SER A 235 -12.64 -16.90 11.35
CA SER A 235 -11.88 -18.17 11.27
C SER A 235 -12.15 -18.85 9.93
N SER A 236 -11.09 -19.27 9.26
CA SER A 236 -11.13 -19.99 8.00
C SER A 236 -9.96 -20.96 7.95
N PRO A 237 -10.00 -21.99 7.09
CA PRO A 237 -8.84 -22.90 6.92
C PRO A 237 -7.53 -22.17 6.59
N MET A 238 -7.60 -21.01 5.91
CA MET A 238 -6.44 -20.19 5.59
C MET A 238 -5.89 -19.48 6.84
N THR A 239 -6.75 -18.80 7.60
CA THR A 239 -6.32 -18.09 8.82
C THR A 239 -5.84 -19.03 9.89
N ASP A 240 -6.44 -20.22 10.02
CA ASP A 240 -6.02 -21.26 10.96
C ASP A 240 -4.63 -21.81 10.61
N ALA A 241 -4.36 -22.03 9.32
CA ALA A 241 -3.04 -22.44 8.81
C ALA A 241 -1.97 -21.36 9.05
N GLU A 242 -2.29 -20.10 8.80
CA GLU A 242 -1.41 -18.96 9.09
C GLU A 242 -1.03 -18.89 10.57
N GLU A 243 -2.01 -19.00 11.45
CA GLU A 243 -1.76 -18.99 12.90
C GLU A 243 -0.91 -20.18 13.34
N HIS A 244 -1.16 -21.35 12.77
CA HIS A 244 -0.36 -22.55 13.05
C HIS A 244 1.10 -22.32 12.66
N LEU A 245 1.37 -21.84 11.45
CA LEU A 245 2.73 -21.55 10.99
C LEU A 245 3.41 -20.45 11.83
N ARG A 246 2.69 -19.38 12.21
CA ARG A 246 3.25 -18.34 13.09
C ARG A 246 3.66 -18.89 14.46
N ARG A 247 2.87 -19.81 15.03
CA ARG A 247 3.22 -20.48 16.29
C ARG A 247 4.47 -21.35 16.15
N LEU A 248 4.62 -22.06 15.04
CA LEU A 248 5.82 -22.87 14.77
C LEU A 248 7.08 -22.02 14.57
N ALA A 249 6.94 -20.88 13.91
CA ALA A 249 8.06 -19.97 13.66
C ALA A 249 8.45 -19.12 14.89
N SER A 250 7.57 -19.00 15.88
CA SER A 250 7.88 -18.27 17.12
C SER A 250 8.83 -19.10 17.97
N PRO A 251 9.98 -18.55 18.44
CA PRO A 251 10.85 -19.28 19.34
C PRO A 251 10.08 -19.63 20.63
N PRO A 252 10.26 -20.85 21.21
CA PRO A 252 9.63 -21.21 22.46
C PRO A 252 10.00 -20.14 23.55
N PRO A 253 9.09 -19.83 24.46
CA PRO A 253 9.41 -18.93 25.56
C PRO A 253 10.68 -19.41 26.24
N LYS A 254 11.65 -18.49 26.45
CA LYS A 254 12.87 -18.83 27.17
C LYS A 254 12.46 -19.45 28.49
N PRO A 255 13.01 -20.64 28.85
CA PRO A 255 12.72 -21.22 30.16
C PRO A 255 13.01 -20.18 31.22
N ASP A 256 12.05 -19.99 32.12
CA ASP A 256 12.19 -19.12 33.26
C ASP A 256 13.47 -19.52 34.01
N ARG A 257 14.50 -18.71 33.90
CA ARG A 257 15.71 -18.90 34.72
C ARG A 257 15.30 -18.52 36.11
N GLY A 258 14.62 -19.45 36.78
CA GLY A 258 14.36 -19.34 38.21
C GLY A 258 15.60 -18.84 38.90
N ASP A 259 15.42 -17.84 39.70
CA ASP A 259 16.41 -17.12 40.52
C ASP A 259 17.43 -18.06 41.13
N GLN A 260 18.61 -18.18 40.52
CA GLN A 260 19.73 -18.93 41.06
C GLN A 260 20.50 -18.13 42.10
N SER A 261 20.02 -16.95 42.50
CA SER A 261 20.66 -16.13 43.52
C SER A 261 20.47 -16.61 44.97
N ALA A 262 19.65 -17.66 45.17
CA ALA A 262 19.36 -18.19 46.53
C ALA A 262 20.21 -19.39 46.96
N ARG A 263 21.22 -19.83 46.19
CA ARG A 263 22.04 -21.02 46.56
C ARG A 263 23.52 -20.76 46.88
N GLU A 264 23.98 -19.53 46.88
CA GLU A 264 25.39 -19.21 47.24
C GLU A 264 25.55 -18.53 48.61
N SER A 265 24.60 -18.68 49.50
CA SER A 265 24.74 -18.23 50.89
C SER A 265 24.34 -19.32 51.88
N ARG A 266 25.11 -20.43 51.91
CA ARG A 266 25.25 -21.28 53.07
C ARG A 266 26.63 -21.91 53.13
#